data_cd6cc708665e0e10472f1cf5b95605a3
#
_entry.id   cd6cc708665e0e10472f1cf5b95605a3
#
_cell.length_a   1.000
_cell.length_b   1.000
_cell.length_c   1.000
_cell.angle_alpha   90.00
_cell.angle_beta   90.00
_cell.angle_gamma   90.00
#
_symmetry.space_group_name_H-M   'P 1'
#
loop_
_entity.id
_entity.type
_entity.pdbx_description
1 polymer ?
#
loop_
_entity_poly.entity_id
_entity_poly.type
_entity_poly.pdbx_seq_one_letter_code
_entity_poly.pdbx_strand_id
1 'polypeptide(L)'
;MTKYIKVKRVAYRDTYTIGKLYVKNDQISNDYGYLCDTLEDKYRGDKLDGIKVHGKTAIPKGTYKGCFDYSNHFHQIMPHILEVPYFEGIRIHSGNTDADTEGCILVGYNTAKGMVTNSRSAYQKLITFLDREDFEITIK
;
A
#
# COMPACT_ATOMS: atom_id res chain seq x y z
N MET A 1 12.37 -4.81 -15.54
CA MET A 1 11.53 -6.02 -15.29
C MET A 1 10.48 -5.70 -14.27
N THR A 2 9.35 -6.36 -14.33
CA THR A 2 8.27 -6.13 -13.36
C THR A 2 8.58 -6.81 -12.03
N LYS A 3 8.38 -6.10 -10.95
CA LYS A 3 8.46 -6.61 -9.59
C LYS A 3 7.06 -6.92 -9.07
N TYR A 4 6.95 -7.73 -8.03
CA TYR A 4 5.65 -8.17 -7.51
C TYR A 4 5.53 -7.91 -6.01
N ILE A 5 4.40 -7.32 -5.63
CA ILE A 5 4.07 -7.02 -4.24
C ILE A 5 2.75 -7.70 -3.90
N LYS A 6 2.66 -8.23 -2.71
CA LYS A 6 1.40 -8.73 -2.15
C LYS A 6 1.19 -8.10 -0.78
N VAL A 7 0.03 -7.48 -0.60
CA VAL A 7 -0.41 -7.01 0.71
C VAL A 7 -1.53 -7.93 1.19
N LYS A 8 -1.28 -8.64 2.27
CA LYS A 8 -2.29 -9.47 2.92
C LYS A 8 -2.81 -8.72 4.14
N ARG A 9 -4.05 -8.28 4.07
CA ARG A 9 -4.71 -7.61 5.19
C ARG A 9 -5.01 -8.63 6.27
N VAL A 10 -4.63 -8.34 7.51
CA VAL A 10 -4.73 -9.28 8.63
C VAL A 10 -5.57 -8.77 9.78
N ALA A 11 -5.79 -7.46 9.90
CA ALA A 11 -6.60 -6.89 10.97
C ALA A 11 -7.45 -5.74 10.43
N TYR A 12 -8.76 -5.86 10.63
CA TYR A 12 -9.75 -4.88 10.19
C TYR A 12 -10.31 -4.19 11.42
N ARG A 13 -10.07 -2.90 11.57
CA ARG A 13 -10.46 -2.12 12.75
C ARG A 13 -11.42 -1.00 12.37
N ASP A 14 -11.89 -0.25 13.36
CA ASP A 14 -12.91 0.78 13.15
C ASP A 14 -12.45 1.93 12.26
N THR A 15 -11.17 2.28 12.32
CA THR A 15 -10.63 3.42 11.55
C THR A 15 -9.45 3.05 10.66
N TYR A 16 -8.91 1.84 10.77
CA TYR A 16 -7.71 1.46 10.03
C TYR A 16 -7.68 -0.04 9.73
N THR A 17 -6.78 -0.40 8.82
CA THR A 17 -6.56 -1.80 8.41
C THR A 17 -5.06 -2.08 8.47
N ILE A 18 -4.68 -3.18 9.12
CA ILE A 18 -3.28 -3.61 9.18
C ILE A 18 -3.08 -4.77 8.22
N GLY A 19 -1.98 -4.74 7.49
CA GLY A 19 -1.60 -5.81 6.58
C GLY A 19 -0.12 -6.16 6.70
N LYS A 20 0.26 -7.20 5.97
CA LYS A 20 1.66 -7.62 5.80
C LYS A 20 2.01 -7.53 4.33
N LEU A 21 3.18 -6.96 4.04
CA LEU A 21 3.65 -6.74 2.68
C LEU A 21 4.77 -7.71 2.36
N TYR A 22 4.60 -8.42 1.24
CA TYR A 22 5.54 -9.40 0.73
C TYR A 22 5.97 -9.00 -0.68
N VAL A 23 7.18 -9.35 -1.05
CA VAL A 23 7.76 -9.02 -2.35
C VAL A 23 8.37 -10.24 -3.02
N LYS A 24 8.42 -10.24 -4.34
CA LYS A 24 9.19 -11.19 -5.14
C LYS A 24 9.64 -10.54 -6.44
N ASN A 25 10.75 -11.07 -7.00
CA ASN A 25 11.40 -10.48 -8.18
C ASN A 25 10.74 -10.85 -9.50
N ASP A 26 10.09 -12.00 -9.59
CA ASP A 26 9.55 -12.49 -10.85
C ASP A 26 8.23 -13.22 -10.69
N GLN A 27 7.55 -13.41 -11.81
CA GLN A 27 6.23 -14.03 -11.86
C GLN A 27 6.28 -15.55 -11.67
N ILE A 28 7.41 -16.19 -11.96
CA ILE A 28 7.55 -17.65 -11.95
C ILE A 28 7.64 -18.20 -10.54
N SER A 29 8.38 -17.52 -9.67
CA SER A 29 8.55 -17.92 -8.28
C SER A 29 7.25 -17.68 -7.49
N ASN A 30 6.93 -18.62 -6.61
CA ASN A 30 5.86 -18.43 -5.62
C ASN A 30 6.41 -17.96 -4.27
N ASP A 31 7.72 -17.72 -4.20
CA ASP A 31 8.40 -17.37 -2.96
C ASP A 31 8.34 -15.87 -2.69
N TYR A 32 7.22 -15.43 -2.14
CA TYR A 32 7.12 -14.08 -1.61
C TYR A 32 7.88 -13.99 -0.30
N GLY A 33 8.75 -12.98 -0.18
CA GLY A 33 9.46 -12.69 1.07
C GLY A 33 8.80 -11.56 1.84
N TYR A 34 8.62 -11.72 3.14
CA TYR A 34 8.09 -10.65 3.98
C TYR A 34 9.07 -9.47 4.02
N LEU A 35 8.54 -8.26 3.84
CA LEU A 35 9.36 -7.04 3.90
C LEU A 35 8.98 -6.16 5.08
N CYS A 36 7.68 -5.87 5.25
CA CYS A 36 7.19 -4.98 6.31
C CYS A 36 5.70 -5.18 6.49
N ASP A 37 5.12 -4.37 7.39
CA ASP A 37 3.67 -4.29 7.57
C ASP A 37 3.11 -3.08 6.84
N THR A 38 1.78 -3.02 6.72
CA THR A 38 1.07 -1.90 6.12
C THR A 38 -0.01 -1.37 7.05
N LEU A 39 -0.32 -0.10 6.86
CA LEU A 39 -1.49 0.51 7.47
C LEU A 39 -2.26 1.27 6.41
N GLU A 40 -3.55 1.03 6.36
CA GLU A 40 -4.49 1.71 5.46
C GLU A 40 -5.66 2.23 6.26
N ASP A 41 -6.47 3.06 5.63
CA ASP A 41 -7.77 3.45 6.17
C ASP A 41 -8.69 2.25 6.37
N LYS A 42 -9.87 2.49 6.88
CA LYS A 42 -10.87 1.44 7.10
C LYS A 42 -11.25 0.77 5.79
N TYR A 43 -11.24 -0.54 5.78
CA TYR A 43 -11.79 -1.32 4.68
C TYR A 43 -13.31 -1.32 4.77
N ARG A 44 -13.99 -0.86 3.70
CA ARG A 44 -15.44 -0.74 3.64
C ARG A 44 -16.06 -1.64 2.56
N GLY A 45 -15.31 -2.64 2.11
CA GLY A 45 -15.72 -3.51 1.02
C GLY A 45 -15.08 -3.11 -0.31
N ASP A 46 -15.40 -3.86 -1.35
CA ASP A 46 -14.81 -3.67 -2.68
C ASP A 46 -15.73 -2.90 -3.62
N LYS A 47 -17.03 -2.87 -3.34
CA LYS A 47 -18.01 -2.09 -4.09
C LYS A 47 -18.37 -0.88 -3.25
N LEU A 48 -17.87 0.27 -3.66
CA LEU A 48 -17.91 1.47 -2.83
C LEU A 48 -18.95 2.50 -3.27
N ASP A 49 -19.82 2.17 -4.22
CA ASP A 49 -20.89 3.06 -4.63
C ASP A 49 -21.80 3.40 -3.43
N GLY A 50 -21.86 4.67 -3.06
CA GLY A 50 -22.62 5.13 -1.91
C GLY A 50 -22.06 4.72 -0.55
N ILE A 51 -20.93 4.05 -0.51
CA ILE A 51 -20.30 3.51 0.71
C ILE A 51 -19.01 4.24 1.06
N LYS A 52 -18.27 4.69 0.03
CA LYS A 52 -16.97 5.33 0.22
C LYS A 52 -17.09 6.58 1.07
N VAL A 53 -16.25 6.67 2.10
CA VAL A 53 -16.08 7.89 2.91
C VAL A 53 -14.78 8.55 2.45
N HIS A 54 -14.88 9.75 1.88
CA HIS A 54 -13.73 10.48 1.34
C HIS A 54 -12.62 10.61 2.38
N GLY A 55 -11.38 10.26 2.00
CA GLY A 55 -10.21 10.36 2.87
C GLY A 55 -10.15 9.33 3.99
N LYS A 56 -11.12 8.40 4.10
CA LYS A 56 -11.22 7.43 5.20
C LYS A 56 -11.58 6.03 4.75
N THR A 57 -11.17 5.67 3.54
CA THR A 57 -11.53 4.37 2.96
C THR A 57 -10.31 3.72 2.31
N ALA A 58 -10.06 2.46 2.66
CA ALA A 58 -9.03 1.65 2.00
C ALA A 58 -9.49 1.24 0.60
N ILE A 59 -8.53 1.05 -0.29
CA ILE A 59 -8.82 0.65 -1.68
C ILE A 59 -9.41 -0.76 -1.72
N PRO A 60 -10.19 -1.07 -2.77
CA PRO A 60 -10.73 -2.41 -2.96
C PRO A 60 -9.63 -3.46 -3.12
N LYS A 61 -9.94 -4.69 -2.73
CA LYS A 61 -9.08 -5.84 -3.03
C LYS A 61 -8.97 -6.02 -4.53
N GLY A 62 -7.82 -6.51 -4.97
CA GLY A 62 -7.59 -6.74 -6.39
C GLY A 62 -6.12 -6.75 -6.72
N THR A 63 -5.83 -6.92 -7.99
CA THR A 63 -4.47 -6.85 -8.52
C THR A 63 -4.36 -5.63 -9.41
N TYR A 64 -3.38 -4.79 -9.12
CA TYR A 64 -3.18 -3.51 -9.79
C TYR A 64 -1.78 -3.42 -10.35
N LYS A 65 -1.63 -2.67 -11.43
CA LYS A 65 -0.32 -2.29 -11.95
C LYS A 65 0.16 -1.03 -11.24
N GLY A 66 1.47 -0.92 -11.10
CA GLY A 66 2.09 0.26 -10.53
C GLY A 66 3.30 0.71 -11.31
N CYS A 67 3.66 1.95 -11.12
CA CYS A 67 4.83 2.56 -11.74
C CYS A 67 5.42 3.58 -10.78
N PHE A 68 6.56 4.15 -11.16
CA PHE A 68 7.15 5.29 -10.48
C PHE A 68 6.89 6.53 -11.32
N ASP A 69 6.28 7.53 -10.72
CA ASP A 69 6.10 8.83 -11.34
C ASP A 69 6.11 9.95 -10.30
N TYR A 70 6.12 11.19 -10.77
CA TYR A 70 6.19 12.35 -9.89
C TYR A 70 4.86 12.60 -9.19
N SER A 71 4.91 12.76 -7.88
CA SER A 71 3.77 13.15 -7.07
C SER A 71 3.79 14.65 -6.83
N ASN A 72 2.74 15.35 -7.27
CA ASN A 72 2.58 16.78 -6.98
C ASN A 72 2.36 17.04 -5.49
N HIS A 73 1.74 16.10 -4.81
CA HIS A 73 1.47 16.23 -3.36
C HIS A 73 2.74 16.06 -2.52
N PHE A 74 3.56 15.05 -2.85
CA PHE A 74 4.77 14.74 -2.08
C PHE A 74 6.04 15.36 -2.66
N HIS A 75 5.96 15.96 -3.86
CA HIS A 75 7.09 16.62 -4.54
C HIS A 75 8.28 15.67 -4.77
N GLN A 76 8.00 14.44 -5.16
CA GLN A 76 9.03 13.45 -5.44
C GLN A 76 8.51 12.34 -6.35
N ILE A 77 9.45 11.61 -6.97
CA ILE A 77 9.12 10.40 -7.72
C ILE A 77 8.92 9.27 -6.72
N MET A 78 7.79 8.57 -6.83
CA MET A 78 7.42 7.55 -5.86
C MET A 78 6.43 6.54 -6.45
N PRO A 79 6.21 5.40 -5.79
CA PRO A 79 5.29 4.37 -6.30
C PRO A 79 3.87 4.91 -6.45
N HIS A 80 3.25 4.59 -7.59
CA HIS A 80 1.89 4.96 -7.93
C HIS A 80 1.14 3.71 -8.34
N ILE A 81 0.02 3.43 -7.69
CA ILE A 81 -0.85 2.30 -8.00
C ILE A 81 -1.92 2.80 -8.96
N LEU A 82 -2.02 2.17 -10.14
CA LEU A 82 -2.79 2.67 -11.27
C LEU A 82 -4.18 2.05 -11.34
N GLU A 83 -5.14 2.82 -11.86
CA GLU A 83 -6.49 2.37 -12.20
C GLU A 83 -7.21 1.67 -11.03
N VAL A 84 -7.06 2.22 -9.83
CA VAL A 84 -7.78 1.72 -8.66
C VAL A 84 -9.23 2.18 -8.74
N PRO A 85 -10.23 1.27 -8.74
CA PRO A 85 -11.63 1.67 -8.78
C PRO A 85 -11.98 2.62 -7.64
N TYR A 86 -12.71 3.69 -7.94
CA TYR A 86 -13.17 4.73 -7.02
C TYR A 86 -12.09 5.67 -6.51
N PHE A 87 -10.84 5.51 -6.90
CA PHE A 87 -9.72 6.30 -6.38
C PHE A 87 -8.84 6.84 -7.51
N GLU A 88 -8.14 7.92 -7.20
CA GLU A 88 -7.08 8.48 -8.04
C GLU A 88 -5.89 8.83 -7.16
N GLY A 89 -4.68 8.76 -7.71
CA GLY A 89 -3.48 9.19 -7.01
C GLY A 89 -3.08 8.30 -5.84
N ILE A 90 -3.42 7.02 -5.88
CA ILE A 90 -3.07 6.09 -4.80
C ILE A 90 -1.59 5.79 -4.87
N ARG A 91 -0.92 5.98 -3.73
CA ARG A 91 0.52 5.81 -3.59
C ARG A 91 0.84 4.89 -2.43
N ILE A 92 2.08 4.39 -2.41
CA ILE A 92 2.68 3.77 -1.23
C ILE A 92 3.64 4.81 -0.67
N HIS A 93 3.48 5.16 0.60
CA HIS A 93 4.34 6.16 1.23
C HIS A 93 4.55 5.90 2.72
N SER A 94 5.36 6.74 3.35
CA SER A 94 5.61 6.64 4.79
C SER A 94 4.55 7.40 5.59
N GLY A 95 4.37 6.99 6.83
CA GLY A 95 3.42 7.58 7.77
C GLY A 95 3.24 6.65 8.97
N ASN A 96 2.47 7.06 9.96
CA ASN A 96 2.36 6.31 11.21
C ASN A 96 0.96 5.78 11.51
N THR A 97 -0.07 6.59 11.27
CA THR A 97 -1.46 6.23 11.60
C THR A 97 -2.38 6.53 10.42
N ASP A 98 -3.66 6.14 10.56
CA ASP A 98 -4.67 6.43 9.54
C ASP A 98 -4.86 7.93 9.30
N ALA A 99 -4.47 8.79 10.24
CA ALA A 99 -4.49 10.24 10.04
C ALA A 99 -3.47 10.70 8.98
N ASP A 100 -2.48 9.89 8.65
CA ASP A 100 -1.43 10.22 7.68
C ASP A 100 -1.75 9.75 6.27
N THR A 101 -2.93 9.22 6.02
CA THR A 101 -3.28 8.69 4.71
C THR A 101 -4.74 8.97 4.36
N GLU A 102 -5.01 9.06 3.06
CA GLU A 102 -6.34 9.20 2.48
C GLU A 102 -6.51 8.17 1.36
N GLY A 103 -6.49 6.88 1.74
CA GLY A 103 -6.60 5.77 0.81
C GLY A 103 -5.27 5.17 0.38
N CYS A 104 -4.17 5.89 0.54
CA CYS A 104 -2.83 5.37 0.22
C CYS A 104 -2.39 4.31 1.22
N ILE A 105 -1.40 3.51 0.83
CA ILE A 105 -0.85 2.45 1.66
C ILE A 105 0.39 2.95 2.40
N LEU A 106 0.33 2.96 3.72
CA LEU A 106 1.50 3.26 4.56
C LEU A 106 2.27 1.98 4.81
N VAL A 107 3.59 2.07 4.82
CA VAL A 107 4.49 0.97 5.17
C VAL A 107 5.22 1.25 6.47
N GLY A 108 5.56 0.20 7.20
CA GLY A 108 6.23 0.30 8.49
C GLY A 108 6.15 -1.03 9.22
N TYR A 109 6.23 -0.98 10.54
CA TYR A 109 6.12 -2.19 11.38
C TYR A 109 5.05 -1.95 12.44
N ASN A 110 4.09 -2.87 12.52
CA ASN A 110 2.99 -2.76 13.47
C ASN A 110 3.43 -3.26 14.85
N THR A 111 4.24 -2.45 15.51
CA THR A 111 4.76 -2.74 16.86
C THR A 111 3.93 -2.11 17.97
N ALA A 112 2.98 -1.26 17.60
CA ALA A 112 2.07 -0.60 18.54
C ALA A 112 0.67 -0.57 17.93
N LYS A 113 -0.34 -0.59 18.80
CA LYS A 113 -1.75 -0.62 18.39
C LYS A 113 -2.09 0.62 17.54
N GLY A 114 -2.70 0.38 16.39
CA GLY A 114 -3.22 1.45 15.55
C GLY A 114 -2.17 2.26 14.82
N MET A 115 -0.93 1.79 14.77
CA MET A 115 0.14 2.52 14.10
C MET A 115 1.21 1.60 13.52
N VAL A 116 1.98 2.13 12.60
CA VAL A 116 3.23 1.51 12.14
C VAL A 116 4.38 2.39 12.57
N THR A 117 5.51 1.76 12.87
CA THR A 117 6.75 2.41 13.31
C THR A 117 7.87 2.13 12.32
N ASN A 118 8.96 2.87 12.43
CA ASN A 118 10.11 2.77 11.51
C ASN A 118 9.68 2.83 10.03
N SER A 119 8.69 3.67 9.76
CA SER A 119 8.07 3.75 8.45
C SER A 119 9.04 4.17 7.36
N ARG A 120 9.91 5.15 7.63
CA ARG A 120 10.90 5.60 6.64
C ARG A 120 11.88 4.49 6.27
N SER A 121 12.29 3.69 7.24
CA SER A 121 13.17 2.54 7.00
C SER A 121 12.47 1.49 6.14
N ALA A 122 11.23 1.17 6.45
CA ALA A 122 10.43 0.22 5.66
C ALA A 122 10.23 0.74 4.24
N TYR A 123 9.89 2.01 4.10
CA TYR A 123 9.71 2.65 2.80
C TYR A 123 11.00 2.58 1.98
N GLN A 124 12.14 2.90 2.58
CA GLN A 124 13.43 2.84 1.88
C GLN A 124 13.77 1.42 1.42
N LYS A 125 13.47 0.41 2.24
CA LYS A 125 13.66 -1.00 1.85
C LYS A 125 12.81 -1.35 0.63
N LEU A 126 11.56 -0.91 0.62
CA LEU A 126 10.66 -1.16 -0.52
C LEU A 126 11.16 -0.45 -1.78
N ILE A 127 11.54 0.82 -1.67
CA ILE A 127 12.04 1.60 -2.81
C ILE A 127 13.31 0.97 -3.39
N THR A 128 14.22 0.53 -2.54
CA THR A 128 15.44 -0.15 -2.96
C THR A 128 15.11 -1.46 -3.70
N PHE A 129 14.18 -2.23 -3.17
CA PHE A 129 13.74 -3.47 -3.83
C PHE A 129 13.13 -3.19 -5.20
N LEU A 130 12.23 -2.20 -5.30
CA LEU A 130 11.52 -1.89 -6.54
C LEU A 130 12.44 -1.29 -7.60
N ASP A 131 13.48 -0.58 -7.19
CA ASP A 131 14.50 -0.01 -8.09
C ASP A 131 13.91 0.79 -9.24
N ARG A 132 12.85 1.56 -8.96
CA ARG A 132 12.07 2.34 -9.92
C ARG A 132 11.48 1.54 -11.09
N GLU A 133 11.42 0.24 -10.99
CA GLU A 133 10.79 -0.60 -12.01
C GLU A 133 9.27 -0.63 -11.82
N ASP A 134 8.58 -0.95 -12.90
CA ASP A 134 7.15 -1.21 -12.83
C ASP A 134 6.88 -2.40 -11.90
N PHE A 135 5.72 -2.42 -11.28
CA PHE A 135 5.36 -3.49 -10.36
C PHE A 135 3.89 -3.87 -10.53
N GLU A 136 3.58 -5.04 -10.03
CA GLU A 136 2.20 -5.51 -9.88
C GLU A 136 1.96 -5.71 -8.39
N ILE A 137 0.85 -5.20 -7.89
CA ILE A 137 0.49 -5.30 -6.48
C ILE A 137 -0.86 -5.98 -6.33
N THR A 138 -0.91 -7.02 -5.50
CA THR A 138 -2.14 -7.73 -5.16
C THR A 138 -2.52 -7.40 -3.73
N ILE A 139 -3.74 -6.91 -3.56
CA ILE A 139 -4.33 -6.61 -2.25
C ILE A 139 -5.33 -7.70 -1.92
N LYS A 140 -5.11 -8.40 -0.83
CA LYS A 140 -5.96 -9.53 -0.40
C LYS A 140 -6.59 -9.30 0.95
#